data_e05c8eba32f3f27d0f410bd0b35be5de
#
_entry.id   e05c8eba32f3f27d0f410bd0b35be5de
#
_cell.length_a   1.000
_cell.length_b   1.000
_cell.length_c   1.000
_cell.angle_alpha   90.00
_cell.angle_beta   90.00
_cell.angle_gamma   90.00
#
_symmetry.space_group_name_H-M   'P 1'
#
loop_
_entity.id
_entity.type
_entity.pdbx_description
1 polymer ?
#
loop_
_entity_poly.entity_id
_entity_poly.type
_entity_poly.pdbx_seq_one_letter_code
_entity_poly.pdbx_strand_id
1 'polypeptide(L)'
;MTLNRREFVRLAAAMGASLAWGGSARASTTGWHERRDLYPEGVASGDPDPSSVILWTRRPFESGGRRVLTVEVAEDDAFRRVVAKASALVSAESDWTTRVLVAHLQPARVYWYRFTDGEGNGSRVGRTITAPLANDPRPVNFAFVSCQSVNEGKLNGYRRMIFEDERAAPADQLGFVLHLGDFIYEVVEYPDEVPTRYDRTIYDVGRIPDGGQTGKFHYPLTVEGYRVVYKGYLADPDLEDARE
;
A
#
# COMPACT_ATOMS: atom_id res chain seq x y z
N MET A 1 24.63 -1.60 13.43
CA MET A 1 24.24 -0.39 14.19
C MET A 1 22.82 -0.63 14.65
N THR A 2 22.60 -0.95 15.91
CA THR A 2 21.26 -1.19 16.47
C THR A 2 20.67 0.15 16.88
N LEU A 3 19.70 0.64 16.12
CA LEU A 3 18.92 1.82 16.48
C LEU A 3 18.13 1.53 17.75
N ASN A 4 18.23 2.40 18.74
CA ASN A 4 17.35 2.33 19.88
C ASN A 4 15.95 2.89 19.53
N ARG A 5 14.93 2.57 20.34
CA ARG A 5 13.53 2.94 20.08
C ARG A 5 13.32 4.45 19.84
N ARG A 6 14.06 5.31 20.55
CA ARG A 6 13.98 6.78 20.38
C ARG A 6 14.60 7.25 19.08
N GLU A 7 15.70 6.64 18.65
CA GLU A 7 16.38 6.94 17.39
C GLU A 7 15.52 6.48 16.21
N PHE A 8 14.90 5.31 16.30
CA PHE A 8 13.94 4.82 15.30
C PHE A 8 12.74 5.76 15.15
N VAL A 9 12.13 6.19 16.27
CA VAL A 9 11.00 7.15 16.26
C VAL A 9 11.41 8.49 15.64
N ARG A 10 12.61 9.00 15.96
CA ARG A 10 13.11 10.25 15.36
C ARG A 10 13.39 10.10 13.87
N LEU A 11 13.94 8.98 13.45
CA LEU A 11 14.20 8.68 12.04
C LEU A 11 12.89 8.52 11.26
N ALA A 12 11.92 7.80 11.82
CA ALA A 12 10.59 7.64 11.26
C ALA A 12 9.86 8.99 11.11
N ALA A 13 9.91 9.84 12.12
CA ALA A 13 9.35 11.19 12.07
C ALA A 13 10.06 12.08 11.04
N ALA A 14 11.39 11.97 10.92
CA ALA A 14 12.17 12.68 9.91
C ALA A 14 11.86 12.24 8.47
N MET A 15 11.42 10.98 8.30
CA MET A 15 10.97 10.44 7.00
C MET A 15 9.47 10.69 6.74
N GLY A 16 8.78 11.50 7.56
CA GLY A 16 7.35 11.78 7.41
C GLY A 16 6.44 10.65 7.91
N ALA A 17 6.96 9.69 8.68
CA ALA A 17 6.15 8.64 9.28
C ALA A 17 5.45 9.15 10.54
N SER A 18 4.18 8.80 10.70
CA SER A 18 3.37 9.07 11.90
C SER A 18 3.30 7.83 12.79
N LEU A 19 3.10 8.06 14.11
CA LEU A 19 2.92 6.98 15.08
C LEU A 19 1.48 6.95 15.57
N ALA A 20 0.86 5.80 15.51
CA ALA A 20 -0.42 5.52 16.13
C ALA A 20 -0.22 4.64 17.38
N TRP A 21 -0.90 5.00 18.47
CA TRP A 21 -0.87 4.25 19.71
C TRP A 21 -2.23 3.61 19.97
N GLY A 22 -2.23 2.34 20.35
CA GLY A 22 -3.43 1.64 20.75
C GLY A 22 -4.06 2.26 21.99
N GLY A 23 -5.39 2.34 22.01
CA GLY A 23 -6.22 2.80 23.11
C GLY A 23 -7.31 1.79 23.45
N SER A 24 -8.22 2.15 24.36
CA SER A 24 -9.43 1.34 24.60
C SER A 24 -10.32 1.37 23.34
N ALA A 25 -10.74 0.20 22.88
CA ALA A 25 -11.57 0.06 21.67
C ALA A 25 -12.90 0.83 21.80
N ARG A 26 -13.20 1.66 20.81
CA ARG A 26 -14.45 2.45 20.71
C ARG A 26 -14.94 2.45 19.27
N ALA A 27 -16.24 2.66 19.09
CA ALA A 27 -16.80 2.86 17.75
C ALA A 27 -16.22 4.13 17.11
N SER A 28 -15.96 4.05 15.81
CA SER A 28 -15.52 5.23 15.05
C SER A 28 -16.55 6.34 15.10
N THR A 29 -16.04 7.55 15.28
CA THR A 29 -16.82 8.80 15.14
C THR A 29 -16.36 9.60 13.91
N THR A 30 -15.43 9.06 13.13
CA THR A 30 -14.92 9.71 11.92
C THR A 30 -15.94 9.53 10.81
N GLY A 31 -16.41 10.65 10.24
CA GLY A 31 -17.15 10.60 8.97
C GLY A 31 -16.25 9.97 7.92
N TRP A 32 -16.75 8.93 7.23
CA TRP A 32 -16.00 8.24 6.19
C TRP A 32 -16.94 7.79 5.08
N HIS A 33 -16.56 8.10 3.85
CA HIS A 33 -17.17 7.54 2.64
C HIS A 33 -16.06 7.28 1.63
N GLU A 34 -16.08 6.12 1.04
CA GLU A 34 -15.04 5.66 0.12
C GLU A 34 -14.99 6.50 -1.15
N ARG A 35 -13.80 6.98 -1.51
CA ARG A 35 -13.49 7.79 -2.68
C ARG A 35 -12.21 7.28 -3.35
N ARG A 36 -12.32 6.20 -4.11
CA ARG A 36 -11.17 5.57 -4.84
C ARG A 36 -10.49 6.54 -5.78
N ASP A 37 -11.26 7.43 -6.41
CA ASP A 37 -10.74 8.48 -7.28
C ASP A 37 -9.78 9.46 -6.58
N LEU A 38 -9.92 9.63 -5.27
CA LEU A 38 -9.05 10.47 -4.46
C LEU A 38 -7.87 9.71 -3.83
N TYR A 39 -7.92 8.38 -3.82
CA TYR A 39 -6.87 7.48 -3.33
C TYR A 39 -6.48 6.49 -4.44
N PRO A 40 -5.94 6.99 -5.57
CA PRO A 40 -5.83 6.23 -6.82
C PRO A 40 -4.90 5.02 -6.77
N GLU A 41 -4.03 4.92 -5.79
CA GLU A 41 -3.18 3.75 -5.57
C GLU A 41 -3.58 2.95 -4.32
N GLY A 42 -4.80 3.18 -3.80
CA GLY A 42 -5.38 2.44 -2.68
C GLY A 42 -4.62 2.56 -1.37
N VAL A 43 -4.54 1.46 -0.67
CA VAL A 43 -3.85 1.33 0.62
C VAL A 43 -2.90 0.13 0.59
N ALA A 44 -1.97 0.08 1.53
CA ALA A 44 -1.12 -1.08 1.72
C ALA A 44 -0.69 -1.22 3.19
N SER A 45 -0.41 -2.43 3.61
CA SER A 45 0.23 -2.73 4.89
C SER A 45 1.50 -3.55 4.68
N GLY A 46 2.43 -3.45 5.61
CA GLY A 46 3.68 -4.20 5.52
C GLY A 46 4.48 -4.17 6.81
N ASP A 47 5.61 -4.87 6.77
CA ASP A 47 6.57 -4.96 7.86
C ASP A 47 5.92 -5.35 9.20
N PRO A 48 5.14 -6.47 9.23
CA PRO A 48 4.43 -6.88 10.43
C PRO A 48 5.41 -7.36 11.50
N ASP A 49 5.24 -6.84 12.71
CA ASP A 49 5.85 -7.30 13.97
C ASP A 49 4.74 -7.88 14.86
N PRO A 50 5.01 -8.68 15.89
CA PRO A 50 3.97 -9.18 16.78
C PRO A 50 3.09 -8.10 17.44
N SER A 51 3.57 -6.87 17.49
CA SER A 51 2.87 -5.77 18.15
C SER A 51 2.68 -4.52 17.29
N SER A 52 3.07 -4.58 16.01
CA SER A 52 2.99 -3.40 15.14
C SER A 52 2.90 -3.76 13.66
N VAL A 53 2.50 -2.78 12.86
CA VAL A 53 2.44 -2.85 11.39
C VAL A 53 2.64 -1.46 10.80
N ILE A 54 3.21 -1.38 9.61
CA ILE A 54 3.27 -0.14 8.82
C ILE A 54 2.11 -0.11 7.85
N LEU A 55 1.34 0.99 7.88
CA LEU A 55 0.25 1.26 6.94
C LEU A 55 0.66 2.37 5.99
N TRP A 56 0.24 2.26 4.73
CA TRP A 56 0.57 3.19 3.67
C TRP A 56 -0.67 3.61 2.89
N THR A 57 -0.68 4.86 2.43
CA THR A 57 -1.58 5.35 1.38
C THR A 57 -0.97 6.54 0.65
N ARG A 58 -1.57 6.90 -0.48
CA ARG A 58 -1.35 8.14 -1.21
C ARG A 58 -2.67 8.87 -1.40
N ARG A 59 -2.70 10.18 -1.09
CA ARG A 59 -3.87 11.06 -1.26
C ARG A 59 -3.43 12.38 -1.90
N PRO A 60 -3.47 12.49 -3.24
CA PRO A 60 -3.14 13.74 -3.93
C PRO A 60 -4.12 14.85 -3.59
N PHE A 61 -3.62 16.09 -3.57
CA PHE A 61 -4.42 17.30 -3.45
C PHE A 61 -4.02 18.29 -4.55
N GLU A 62 -4.99 18.98 -5.12
CA GLU A 62 -4.76 19.96 -6.18
C GLU A 62 -3.94 21.17 -5.71
N SER A 63 -4.15 21.60 -4.48
CA SER A 63 -3.43 22.72 -3.88
C SER A 63 -2.21 22.25 -3.09
N GLY A 64 -1.05 22.86 -3.31
CA GLY A 64 0.18 22.58 -2.58
C GLY A 64 0.07 22.76 -1.05
N GLY A 65 1.13 22.46 -0.36
CA GLY A 65 1.23 22.53 1.10
C GLY A 65 1.07 21.16 1.77
N ARG A 66 1.01 21.18 3.10
CA ARG A 66 0.83 19.98 3.91
C ARG A 66 -0.65 19.76 4.21
N ARG A 67 -1.06 18.50 4.22
CA ARG A 67 -2.40 18.06 4.59
C ARG A 67 -2.30 16.97 5.65
N VAL A 68 -3.38 16.80 6.40
CA VAL A 68 -3.46 15.79 7.46
C VAL A 68 -4.55 14.81 7.08
N LEU A 69 -4.20 13.53 7.08
CA LEU A 69 -5.14 12.43 7.04
C LEU A 69 -5.32 11.87 8.45
N THR A 70 -6.49 11.32 8.73
CA THR A 70 -6.71 10.47 9.89
C THR A 70 -6.58 9.02 9.47
N VAL A 71 -5.81 8.21 10.19
CA VAL A 71 -5.84 6.75 10.07
C VAL A 71 -6.56 6.15 11.26
N GLU A 72 -7.44 5.20 11.02
CA GLU A 72 -8.11 4.38 12.02
C GLU A 72 -7.78 2.92 11.79
N VAL A 73 -7.54 2.18 12.87
CA VAL A 73 -7.33 0.72 12.86
C VAL A 73 -8.35 0.08 13.80
N ALA A 74 -9.04 -0.94 13.34
CA ALA A 74 -10.12 -1.60 14.04
C ALA A 74 -9.98 -3.12 14.07
N GLU A 75 -10.67 -3.77 15.00
CA GLU A 75 -10.79 -5.23 15.10
C GLU A 75 -11.95 -5.78 14.25
N ASP A 76 -12.67 -4.94 13.55
CA ASP A 76 -13.76 -5.30 12.64
C ASP A 76 -13.85 -4.32 11.44
N ASP A 77 -14.32 -4.82 10.32
CA ASP A 77 -14.46 -4.08 9.05
C ASP A 77 -15.49 -2.94 9.10
N ALA A 78 -16.42 -3.00 10.03
CA ALA A 78 -17.43 -1.94 10.27
C ALA A 78 -16.93 -0.85 11.24
N PHE A 79 -15.68 -0.92 11.71
CA PHE A 79 -15.08 0.05 12.63
C PHE A 79 -15.88 0.33 13.91
N ARG A 80 -16.54 -0.70 14.45
CA ARG A 80 -17.21 -0.63 15.75
C ARG A 80 -16.24 -0.73 16.92
N ARG A 81 -15.04 -1.27 16.68
CA ARG A 81 -13.98 -1.50 17.66
C ARG A 81 -12.65 -0.94 17.16
N VAL A 82 -12.57 0.38 17.06
CA VAL A 82 -11.32 1.09 16.72
C VAL A 82 -10.35 0.98 17.89
N VAL A 83 -9.18 0.42 17.62
CA VAL A 83 -8.11 0.19 18.62
C VAL A 83 -6.96 1.16 18.50
N ALA A 84 -6.79 1.81 17.34
CA ALA A 84 -5.79 2.85 17.15
C ALA A 84 -6.31 3.94 16.22
N LYS A 85 -5.89 5.18 16.49
CA LYS A 85 -6.18 6.34 15.67
C LYS A 85 -4.99 7.29 15.70
N ALA A 86 -4.61 7.84 14.55
CA ALA A 86 -3.53 8.82 14.44
C ALA A 86 -3.78 9.80 13.30
N SER A 87 -3.00 10.89 13.33
CA SER A 87 -2.89 11.83 12.23
C SER A 87 -1.67 11.49 11.40
N ALA A 88 -1.81 11.51 10.08
CA ALA A 88 -0.76 11.24 9.11
C ALA A 88 -0.58 12.44 8.17
N LEU A 89 0.65 12.93 8.08
CA LEU A 89 0.97 14.06 7.19
C LEU A 89 1.22 13.56 5.77
N VAL A 90 0.69 14.30 4.80
CA VAL A 90 0.99 14.16 3.37
C VAL A 90 1.36 15.51 2.77
N SER A 91 2.24 15.52 1.78
CA SER A 91 2.65 16.74 1.07
C SER A 91 3.09 16.42 -0.35
N ALA A 92 3.13 17.43 -1.22
CA ALA A 92 3.64 17.30 -2.58
C ALA A 92 5.12 16.84 -2.61
N GLU A 93 5.92 17.24 -1.62
CA GLU A 93 7.34 16.85 -1.50
C GLU A 93 7.49 15.32 -1.36
N SER A 94 6.56 14.67 -0.64
CA SER A 94 6.51 13.21 -0.48
C SER A 94 5.62 12.53 -1.54
N ASP A 95 5.31 13.18 -2.64
CA ASP A 95 4.33 12.74 -3.63
C ASP A 95 2.97 12.36 -3.00
N TRP A 96 2.57 13.10 -1.95
CA TRP A 96 1.34 12.89 -1.21
C TRP A 96 1.21 11.51 -0.54
N THR A 97 2.34 10.82 -0.33
CA THR A 97 2.36 9.54 0.37
C THR A 97 2.56 9.71 1.87
N THR A 98 2.08 8.75 2.63
CA THR A 98 2.36 8.64 4.06
C THR A 98 2.61 7.20 4.48
N ARG A 99 3.39 7.04 5.55
CA ARG A 99 3.60 5.77 6.25
C ARG A 99 3.30 5.98 7.73
N VAL A 100 2.49 5.09 8.29
CA VAL A 100 2.12 5.16 9.70
C VAL A 100 2.51 3.86 10.38
N LEU A 101 3.41 3.92 11.35
CA LEU A 101 3.67 2.79 12.25
C LEU A 101 2.57 2.75 13.30
N VAL A 102 1.78 1.68 13.28
CA VAL A 102 0.78 1.41 14.30
C VAL A 102 1.34 0.41 15.29
N ALA A 103 1.36 0.74 16.58
CA ALA A 103 1.94 -0.06 17.63
C ALA A 103 0.90 -0.45 18.70
N HIS A 104 1.31 -1.34 19.64
CA HIS A 104 0.48 -1.89 20.71
C HIS A 104 -0.71 -2.73 20.23
N LEU A 105 -0.54 -3.37 19.09
CA LEU A 105 -1.46 -4.38 18.57
C LEU A 105 -1.21 -5.74 19.25
N GLN A 106 -2.17 -6.65 19.17
CA GLN A 106 -2.02 -8.03 19.64
C GLN A 106 -1.35 -8.88 18.55
N PRO A 107 -0.51 -9.86 18.90
CA PRO A 107 0.15 -10.72 17.92
C PRO A 107 -0.82 -11.65 17.20
N ALA A 108 -0.45 -12.00 15.97
CA ALA A 108 -1.18 -12.92 15.10
C ALA A 108 -2.68 -12.61 14.98
N ARG A 109 -3.00 -11.34 14.88
CA ARG A 109 -4.37 -10.85 14.83
C ARG A 109 -4.63 -10.03 13.58
N VAL A 110 -5.78 -10.25 12.97
CA VAL A 110 -6.27 -9.47 11.84
C VAL A 110 -6.83 -8.14 12.33
N TYR A 111 -6.53 -7.08 11.58
CA TYR A 111 -7.07 -5.74 11.76
C TYR A 111 -7.51 -5.17 10.42
N TRP A 112 -8.46 -4.24 10.47
CA TRP A 112 -8.91 -3.43 9.35
C TRP A 112 -8.46 -2.00 9.55
N TYR A 113 -8.09 -1.33 8.48
CA TYR A 113 -7.62 0.06 8.55
C TYR A 113 -8.13 0.88 7.38
N ARG A 114 -8.21 2.19 7.59
CA ARG A 114 -8.60 3.15 6.58
C ARG A 114 -7.99 4.50 6.84
N PHE A 115 -7.85 5.30 5.79
CA PHE A 115 -7.43 6.69 5.87
C PHE A 115 -8.60 7.59 5.49
N THR A 116 -8.66 8.79 6.08
CA THR A 116 -9.72 9.77 5.83
C THR A 116 -9.13 11.17 5.81
N ASP A 117 -9.51 12.01 4.86
CA ASP A 117 -9.17 13.43 4.87
C ASP A 117 -10.12 14.26 5.78
N GLY A 118 -9.84 15.57 5.89
CA GLY A 118 -10.63 16.46 6.75
C GLY A 118 -12.10 16.66 6.32
N GLU A 119 -12.46 16.22 5.11
CA GLU A 119 -13.81 16.33 4.55
C GLU A 119 -14.60 15.01 4.66
N GLY A 120 -13.98 13.95 5.21
CA GLY A 120 -14.60 12.64 5.32
C GLY A 120 -14.43 11.77 4.07
N ASN A 121 -13.67 12.22 3.07
CA ASN A 121 -13.33 11.37 1.93
C ASN A 121 -12.33 10.32 2.37
N GLY A 122 -12.67 9.05 2.19
CA GLY A 122 -11.92 7.92 2.71
C GLY A 122 -11.26 7.06 1.64
N SER A 123 -10.16 6.44 2.02
CA SER A 123 -9.55 5.35 1.25
C SER A 123 -10.47 4.12 1.25
N ARG A 124 -10.09 3.11 0.48
CA ARG A 124 -10.56 1.74 0.69
C ARG A 124 -10.26 1.30 2.12
N VAL A 125 -11.00 0.30 2.60
CA VAL A 125 -10.68 -0.39 3.86
C VAL A 125 -9.67 -1.48 3.55
N GLY A 126 -8.49 -1.39 4.13
CA GLY A 126 -7.49 -2.43 4.02
C GLY A 126 -7.54 -3.42 5.19
N ARG A 127 -7.08 -4.64 4.93
CA ARG A 127 -6.92 -5.71 5.91
C ARG A 127 -5.43 -5.95 6.17
N THR A 128 -5.05 -6.13 7.41
CA THR A 128 -3.66 -6.44 7.79
C THR A 128 -3.64 -7.49 8.90
N ILE A 129 -2.50 -8.15 9.07
CA ILE A 129 -2.27 -9.09 10.16
C ILE A 129 -0.93 -8.81 10.82
N THR A 130 -0.89 -8.82 12.15
CA THR A 130 0.36 -8.77 12.91
C THR A 130 1.07 -10.13 12.89
N ALA A 131 2.39 -10.12 12.96
CA ALA A 131 3.16 -11.35 13.06
C ALA A 131 2.81 -12.14 14.33
N PRO A 132 2.95 -13.48 14.31
CA PRO A 132 2.88 -14.29 15.52
C PRO A 132 4.11 -14.03 16.42
N LEU A 133 4.02 -14.41 17.69
CA LEU A 133 5.19 -14.45 18.56
C LEU A 133 6.20 -15.50 18.06
N ALA A 134 7.48 -15.30 18.35
CA ALA A 134 8.55 -16.20 17.89
C ALA A 134 8.40 -17.67 18.34
N ASN A 135 7.66 -17.92 19.41
CA ASN A 135 7.39 -19.26 19.96
C ASN A 135 5.98 -19.78 19.63
N ASP A 136 5.23 -19.10 18.76
CA ASP A 136 3.91 -19.52 18.34
C ASP A 136 4.04 -20.70 17.34
N PRO A 137 3.46 -21.88 17.60
CA PRO A 137 3.64 -23.07 16.77
C PRO A 137 2.72 -23.11 15.53
N ARG A 138 1.92 -22.07 15.28
CA ARG A 138 1.00 -22.06 14.13
C ARG A 138 1.74 -22.10 12.81
N PRO A 139 1.17 -22.75 11.78
CA PRO A 139 1.71 -22.65 10.43
C PRO A 139 1.65 -21.20 9.92
N VAL A 140 2.62 -20.83 9.09
CA VAL A 140 2.67 -19.55 8.40
C VAL A 140 2.49 -19.79 6.91
N ASN A 141 1.36 -19.35 6.37
CA ASN A 141 1.05 -19.45 4.97
C ASN A 141 1.42 -18.12 4.29
N PHE A 142 2.18 -18.20 3.22
CA PHE A 142 2.56 -17.01 2.46
C PHE A 142 2.71 -17.32 0.98
N ALA A 143 2.54 -16.32 0.16
CA ALA A 143 2.91 -16.36 -1.24
C ALA A 143 4.20 -15.56 -1.47
N PHE A 144 4.96 -15.90 -2.48
CA PHE A 144 6.06 -15.06 -2.96
C PHE A 144 5.88 -14.78 -4.45
N VAL A 145 6.26 -13.58 -4.84
CA VAL A 145 6.15 -13.06 -6.21
C VAL A 145 7.42 -12.30 -6.58
N SER A 146 7.71 -12.20 -7.87
CA SER A 146 8.80 -11.40 -8.40
C SER A 146 8.55 -11.05 -9.85
N CYS A 147 9.35 -10.14 -10.42
CA CYS A 147 9.45 -9.90 -11.85
C CYS A 147 8.08 -9.59 -12.49
N GLN A 148 7.33 -8.70 -11.90
CA GLN A 148 6.02 -8.30 -12.44
C GLN A 148 6.18 -7.22 -13.52
N SER A 149 5.59 -7.43 -14.71
CA SER A 149 5.55 -6.45 -15.79
C SER A 149 4.10 -6.09 -16.14
N VAL A 150 3.62 -4.96 -15.61
CA VAL A 150 2.27 -4.47 -15.92
C VAL A 150 2.17 -3.97 -17.37
N ASN A 151 3.25 -3.41 -17.90
CA ASN A 151 3.28 -2.85 -19.25
C ASN A 151 3.02 -3.91 -20.34
N GLU A 152 3.54 -5.12 -20.15
CA GLU A 152 3.37 -6.24 -21.09
C GLU A 152 2.10 -7.07 -20.84
N GLY A 153 1.18 -6.60 -20.06
CA GLY A 153 -0.10 -7.24 -19.75
C GLY A 153 -0.34 -7.28 -18.24
N LYS A 154 -1.56 -7.12 -17.82
CA LYS A 154 -2.00 -6.97 -16.43
C LYS A 154 -1.51 -8.08 -15.48
N LEU A 155 -1.55 -7.79 -14.19
CA LEU A 155 -1.02 -8.63 -13.12
C LEU A 155 -2.03 -9.68 -12.61
N ASN A 156 -2.68 -10.42 -13.50
CA ASN A 156 -3.76 -11.37 -13.23
C ASN A 156 -3.40 -12.45 -12.18
N GLY A 157 -2.12 -12.69 -11.92
CA GLY A 157 -1.67 -13.62 -10.88
C GLY A 157 -2.17 -13.23 -9.49
N TYR A 158 -2.25 -11.92 -9.21
CA TYR A 158 -2.78 -11.43 -7.94
C TYR A 158 -4.26 -11.72 -7.78
N ARG A 159 -5.07 -11.54 -8.82
CA ARG A 159 -6.49 -11.92 -8.80
C ARG A 159 -6.68 -13.41 -8.51
N ARG A 160 -5.85 -14.27 -9.11
CA ARG A 160 -5.92 -15.71 -8.81
C ARG A 160 -5.54 -16.02 -7.37
N MET A 161 -4.51 -15.35 -6.86
CA MET A 161 -4.08 -15.49 -5.46
C MET A 161 -5.20 -15.10 -4.50
N ILE A 162 -5.85 -13.95 -4.68
CA ILE A 162 -6.98 -13.48 -3.87
C ILE A 162 -8.15 -14.49 -3.96
N PHE A 163 -8.49 -14.94 -5.16
CA PHE A 163 -9.56 -15.90 -5.38
C PHE A 163 -9.36 -17.21 -4.61
N GLU A 164 -8.14 -17.71 -4.53
CA GLU A 164 -7.82 -18.92 -3.76
C GLU A 164 -7.82 -18.64 -2.25
N ASP A 165 -7.27 -17.48 -1.84
CA ASP A 165 -7.22 -17.08 -0.42
C ASP A 165 -8.62 -16.91 0.19
N GLU A 166 -9.53 -16.25 -0.50
CA GLU A 166 -10.91 -16.03 -0.05
C GLU A 166 -11.70 -17.34 0.12
N ARG A 167 -11.30 -18.41 -0.56
CA ARG A 167 -11.94 -19.74 -0.50
C ARG A 167 -11.26 -20.69 0.46
N ALA A 168 -10.06 -20.34 0.89
CA ALA A 168 -9.32 -21.14 1.85
C ALA A 168 -10.00 -21.12 3.23
N ALA A 169 -9.85 -22.20 3.98
CA ALA A 169 -10.23 -22.18 5.39
C ALA A 169 -9.40 -21.12 6.14
N PRO A 170 -9.93 -20.48 7.19
CA PRO A 170 -9.21 -19.41 7.91
C PRO A 170 -7.78 -19.77 8.36
N ALA A 171 -7.52 -21.06 8.64
CA ALA A 171 -6.19 -21.54 9.01
C ALA A 171 -5.22 -21.65 7.82
N ASP A 172 -5.74 -21.67 6.60
CA ASP A 172 -4.99 -21.87 5.36
C ASP A 172 -4.85 -20.55 4.56
N GLN A 173 -5.49 -19.47 5.03
CA GLN A 173 -5.39 -18.17 4.39
C GLN A 173 -3.97 -17.58 4.48
N LEU A 174 -3.61 -16.79 3.49
CA LEU A 174 -2.31 -16.13 3.44
C LEU A 174 -2.16 -15.08 4.55
N GLY A 175 -1.05 -15.15 5.26
CA GLY A 175 -0.66 -14.14 6.23
C GLY A 175 0.02 -12.94 5.56
N PHE A 176 0.77 -13.18 4.48
CA PHE A 176 1.46 -12.11 3.75
C PHE A 176 1.91 -12.56 2.35
N VAL A 177 2.30 -11.59 1.54
CA VAL A 177 2.96 -11.80 0.25
C VAL A 177 4.38 -11.24 0.32
N LEU A 178 5.37 -12.04 -0.05
CA LEU A 178 6.76 -11.64 -0.13
C LEU A 178 7.13 -11.29 -1.57
N HIS A 179 7.45 -10.03 -1.84
CA HIS A 179 7.93 -9.58 -3.15
C HIS A 179 9.46 -9.64 -3.21
N LEU A 180 10.00 -10.52 -4.06
CA LEU A 180 11.43 -10.82 -4.12
C LEU A 180 12.23 -9.91 -5.05
N GLY A 181 11.61 -8.86 -5.60
CA GLY A 181 12.27 -7.89 -6.46
C GLY A 181 11.60 -7.73 -7.83
N ASP A 182 12.13 -6.80 -8.62
CA ASP A 182 11.57 -6.37 -9.90
C ASP A 182 10.09 -5.98 -9.78
N PHE A 183 9.81 -5.12 -8.78
CA PHE A 183 8.47 -4.58 -8.55
C PHE A 183 8.02 -3.69 -9.72
N ILE A 184 8.94 -2.96 -10.33
CA ILE A 184 8.74 -2.24 -11.59
C ILE A 184 9.81 -2.62 -12.59
N TYR A 185 9.45 -2.54 -13.88
CA TYR A 185 10.39 -2.41 -14.97
C TYR A 185 10.26 -1.01 -15.53
N GLU A 186 11.34 -0.24 -15.45
CA GLU A 186 11.35 1.18 -15.81
C GLU A 186 11.39 1.42 -17.32
N VAL A 187 11.72 0.40 -18.12
CA VAL A 187 11.69 0.46 -19.57
C VAL A 187 10.31 0.07 -20.05
N VAL A 188 9.61 1.01 -20.66
CA VAL A 188 8.21 0.84 -21.06
C VAL A 188 7.99 1.11 -22.55
N GLU A 189 6.94 0.52 -23.09
CA GLU A 189 6.38 0.84 -24.41
C GLU A 189 5.04 1.55 -24.22
N TYR A 190 4.70 2.41 -25.16
CA TYR A 190 3.40 3.09 -25.14
C TYR A 190 2.42 2.43 -26.12
N PRO A 191 1.15 2.26 -25.75
CA PRO A 191 0.17 1.54 -26.56
C PRO A 191 -0.14 2.20 -27.90
N ASP A 192 0.09 3.50 -28.06
CA ASP A 192 -0.05 4.22 -29.33
C ASP A 192 1.12 3.98 -30.30
N GLU A 193 2.29 3.56 -29.80
CA GLU A 193 3.46 3.19 -30.59
C GLU A 193 3.56 1.67 -30.82
N VAL A 194 3.21 0.90 -29.79
CA VAL A 194 3.22 -0.57 -29.77
C VAL A 194 1.92 -1.04 -29.12
N PRO A 195 0.86 -1.31 -29.89
CA PRO A 195 -0.43 -1.66 -29.31
C PRO A 195 -0.44 -3.04 -28.62
N THR A 196 0.40 -3.98 -29.10
CA THR A 196 0.46 -5.34 -28.57
C THR A 196 1.87 -5.89 -28.55
N ARG A 197 2.18 -6.74 -27.56
CA ARG A 197 3.39 -7.55 -27.49
C ARG A 197 3.04 -8.92 -26.90
N TYR A 198 3.59 -10.01 -27.48
CA TYR A 198 3.31 -11.38 -27.06
C TYR A 198 1.80 -11.71 -26.99
N ASP A 199 1.04 -11.23 -27.98
CA ASP A 199 -0.43 -11.36 -28.05
C ASP A 199 -1.19 -10.71 -26.87
N ARG A 200 -0.57 -9.77 -26.17
CA ARG A 200 -1.16 -8.98 -25.09
C ARG A 200 -1.18 -7.50 -25.45
N THR A 201 -2.21 -6.81 -25.00
CA THR A 201 -2.30 -5.35 -25.12
C THR A 201 -1.29 -4.71 -24.19
N ILE A 202 -0.51 -3.77 -24.72
CA ILE A 202 0.37 -2.93 -23.89
C ILE A 202 -0.48 -2.07 -22.96
N TYR A 203 -0.15 -2.10 -21.67
CA TYR A 203 -0.82 -1.28 -20.66
C TYR A 203 -0.14 0.08 -20.56
N ASP A 204 -0.93 1.16 -20.55
CA ASP A 204 -0.42 2.51 -20.40
C ASP A 204 -0.07 2.81 -18.92
N VAL A 205 1.21 2.88 -18.64
CA VAL A 205 1.73 3.23 -17.30
C VAL A 205 1.86 4.74 -17.09
N GLY A 206 1.42 5.55 -18.05
CA GLY A 206 1.57 7.01 -18.04
C GLY A 206 2.83 7.48 -18.77
N ARG A 207 2.79 8.73 -19.24
CA ARG A 207 3.90 9.34 -20.01
C ARG A 207 5.01 9.79 -19.07
N ILE A 208 6.22 9.32 -19.34
CA ILE A 208 7.43 9.67 -18.58
C ILE A 208 7.85 11.10 -18.95
N PRO A 209 7.85 12.07 -18.02
CA PRO A 209 8.35 13.40 -18.31
C PRO A 209 9.88 13.39 -18.38
N ASP A 210 10.42 14.09 -19.36
CA ASP A 210 11.88 14.28 -19.56
C ASP A 210 12.66 12.95 -19.55
N GLY A 211 12.06 11.89 -20.10
CA GLY A 211 12.64 10.56 -20.19
C GLY A 211 13.58 10.41 -21.39
N GLY A 212 14.36 9.32 -21.39
CA GLY A 212 15.12 8.86 -22.53
C GLY A 212 14.28 7.93 -23.41
N GLN A 213 14.74 7.75 -24.68
CA GLN A 213 14.13 6.83 -25.63
C GLN A 213 15.20 6.09 -26.43
N THR A 214 14.97 4.80 -26.68
CA THR A 214 15.78 3.98 -27.57
C THR A 214 14.85 3.10 -28.40
N GLY A 215 14.71 3.40 -29.68
CA GLY A 215 13.69 2.77 -30.53
C GLY A 215 12.29 3.09 -30.02
N LYS A 216 11.53 2.06 -29.67
CA LYS A 216 10.18 2.18 -29.08
C LYS A 216 10.17 2.08 -27.54
N PHE A 217 11.33 1.94 -26.92
CA PHE A 217 11.47 1.84 -25.48
C PHE A 217 11.72 3.21 -24.87
N HIS A 218 10.92 3.57 -23.88
CA HIS A 218 11.00 4.79 -23.10
C HIS A 218 11.45 4.46 -21.69
N TYR A 219 12.26 5.33 -21.06
CA TYR A 219 12.76 5.11 -19.72
C TYR A 219 12.95 6.43 -18.96
N PRO A 220 12.74 6.43 -17.61
CA PRO A 220 12.88 7.62 -16.81
C PRO A 220 14.35 8.01 -16.60
N LEU A 221 14.61 9.32 -16.58
CA LEU A 221 15.91 9.92 -16.22
C LEU A 221 15.83 10.73 -14.93
N THR A 222 14.64 10.94 -14.39
CA THR A 222 14.35 11.77 -13.22
C THR A 222 13.52 11.02 -12.20
N VAL A 223 13.55 11.48 -10.94
CA VAL A 223 12.69 10.93 -9.87
C VAL A 223 11.20 11.02 -10.25
N GLU A 224 10.79 12.12 -10.91
CA GLU A 224 9.41 12.27 -11.36
C GLU A 224 9.03 11.24 -12.42
N GLY A 225 9.93 10.96 -13.37
CA GLY A 225 9.73 9.89 -14.35
C GLY A 225 9.57 8.51 -13.71
N TYR A 226 10.42 8.17 -12.72
CA TYR A 226 10.28 6.94 -11.94
C TYR A 226 8.96 6.88 -11.17
N ARG A 227 8.51 8.01 -10.58
CA ARG A 227 7.21 8.09 -9.90
C ARG A 227 6.03 7.82 -10.84
N VAL A 228 6.10 8.29 -12.09
CA VAL A 228 5.06 8.02 -13.09
C VAL A 228 4.97 6.51 -13.34
N VAL A 229 6.08 5.86 -13.66
CA VAL A 229 6.11 4.40 -13.89
C VAL A 229 5.61 3.65 -12.66
N TYR A 230 6.11 4.00 -11.47
CA TYR A 230 5.73 3.34 -10.22
C TYR A 230 4.21 3.45 -9.95
N LYS A 231 3.62 4.64 -10.15
CA LYS A 231 2.17 4.86 -10.01
C LYS A 231 1.38 4.05 -11.03
N GLY A 232 1.86 3.94 -12.27
CA GLY A 232 1.25 3.08 -13.29
C GLY A 232 1.17 1.61 -12.87
N TYR A 233 2.19 1.10 -12.20
CA TYR A 233 2.16 -0.25 -11.61
C TYR A 233 1.16 -0.35 -10.45
N LEU A 234 1.19 0.62 -9.52
CA LEU A 234 0.30 0.63 -8.36
C LEU A 234 -1.18 0.77 -8.72
N ALA A 235 -1.49 1.33 -9.88
CA ALA A 235 -2.84 1.49 -10.40
C ALA A 235 -3.40 0.23 -11.10
N ASP A 236 -2.62 -0.85 -11.20
CA ASP A 236 -3.17 -2.14 -11.67
C ASP A 236 -4.18 -2.65 -10.62
N PRO A 237 -5.44 -2.91 -11.02
CA PRO A 237 -6.50 -3.21 -10.05
C PRO A 237 -6.28 -4.52 -9.31
N ASP A 238 -5.64 -5.52 -9.93
CA ASP A 238 -5.39 -6.80 -9.29
C ASP A 238 -4.26 -6.68 -8.25
N LEU A 239 -3.25 -5.83 -8.52
CA LEU A 239 -2.21 -5.48 -7.53
C LEU A 239 -2.77 -4.58 -6.43
N GLU A 240 -3.64 -3.63 -6.75
CA GLU A 240 -4.30 -2.78 -5.76
C GLU A 240 -5.10 -3.61 -4.77
N ASP A 241 -5.93 -4.55 -5.26
CA ASP A 241 -6.71 -5.46 -4.44
C ASP A 241 -5.83 -6.39 -3.59
N ALA A 242 -4.68 -6.85 -4.12
CA ALA A 242 -3.75 -7.71 -3.38
C ALA A 242 -2.98 -6.98 -2.26
N ARG A 243 -2.91 -5.65 -2.31
CA ARG A 243 -2.25 -4.81 -1.30
C ARG A 243 -3.20 -4.33 -0.21
N GLU A 244 -4.50 -4.43 -0.45
CA GLU A 244 -5.59 -4.06 0.45
C GLU A 244 -5.74 -5.04 1.61
#